data_23258598e454624581468d286dae4577
#
_entry.id   23258598e454624581468d286dae4577
#
_cell.length_a   1.000
_cell.length_b   1.000
_cell.length_c   1.000
_cell.angle_alpha   90.00
_cell.angle_beta   90.00
_cell.angle_gamma   90.00
#
_symmetry.space_group_name_H-M   'P 1'
#
loop_
_entity.id
_entity.type
_entity.pdbx_description
1 polymer ?
#
loop_
_entity_poly.entity_id
_entity_poly.type
_entity_poly.pdbx_seq_one_letter_code
_entity_poly.pdbx_strand_id
1 'polypeptide(L)'
;MENHPEIPASLIAADGAPVWRLQKGDGPLVATAIHAGGEVRDEVAEMLALDEATLIREGDPFTDEWTIVAPTRIVVTRSRFEFDLNRPREKAVYLTPEDAWGLRIWRDNPPEDLLERSLAGYDSFYNTMRSLLTGIEKRQGRFVVYDFHSYNHRREGPEGAPAEAEGNPQVNVGTRTMDRERWGPVVDAFIETLAGFDFPGGPLDVRENVKFFGGNWPRWVHENYPETGMALAIEFKKFFMDEWTGVPNRKVLDSIGDALRSTAPEVLSALSLV
;
A
#
# COMPACT_ATOMS: atom_id res chain seq x y z
N MET A 1 -13.91 7.71 -31.65
CA MET A 1 -12.93 6.92 -30.89
C MET A 1 -12.01 7.92 -30.23
N GLU A 2 -12.25 8.25 -28.97
CA GLU A 2 -11.33 9.11 -28.23
C GLU A 2 -10.05 8.31 -27.99
N ASN A 3 -8.93 8.83 -28.48
CA ASN A 3 -7.61 8.32 -28.19
C ASN A 3 -7.34 8.54 -26.68
N HIS A 4 -7.64 7.55 -25.84
CA HIS A 4 -7.13 7.56 -24.49
C HIS A 4 -5.61 7.37 -24.56
N PRO A 5 -4.81 8.26 -23.92
CA PRO A 5 -3.36 8.08 -23.88
C PRO A 5 -3.04 6.69 -23.33
N GLU A 6 -2.13 6.00 -23.99
CA GLU A 6 -1.64 4.71 -23.47
C GLU A 6 -1.07 4.91 -22.07
N ILE A 7 -1.62 4.18 -21.10
CA ILE A 7 -1.09 4.19 -19.74
C ILE A 7 0.23 3.42 -19.79
N PRO A 8 1.36 4.03 -19.46
CA PRO A 8 2.65 3.33 -19.52
C PRO A 8 2.69 2.17 -18.52
N ALA A 9 3.30 1.07 -18.92
CA ALA A 9 3.52 -0.09 -18.04
C ALA A 9 4.48 0.24 -16.88
N SER A 10 5.31 1.25 -17.05
CA SER A 10 6.13 1.86 -16.01
C SER A 10 6.31 3.33 -16.30
N LEU A 11 6.42 4.16 -15.27
CA LEU A 11 6.96 5.49 -15.40
C LEU A 11 8.48 5.39 -15.18
N ILE A 12 9.24 5.93 -16.11
CA ILE A 12 10.69 6.04 -16.00
C ILE A 12 11.00 7.46 -15.51
N ALA A 13 11.64 7.58 -14.36
CA ALA A 13 12.10 8.85 -13.86
C ALA A 13 13.29 9.39 -14.69
N ALA A 14 13.69 10.65 -14.47
CA ALA A 14 14.79 11.28 -15.21
C ALA A 14 16.14 10.53 -15.05
N ASP A 15 16.32 9.78 -13.96
CA ASP A 15 17.46 8.92 -13.70
C ASP A 15 17.39 7.55 -14.41
N GLY A 16 16.33 7.30 -15.19
CA GLY A 16 16.13 6.04 -15.90
C GLY A 16 15.55 4.90 -15.06
N ALA A 17 15.31 5.09 -13.76
CA ALA A 17 14.70 4.07 -12.91
C ALA A 17 13.15 4.15 -12.94
N PRO A 18 12.44 3.00 -12.91
CA PRO A 18 10.99 3.03 -12.85
C PRO A 18 10.51 3.59 -11.49
N VAL A 19 9.49 4.44 -11.51
CA VAL A 19 8.84 4.95 -10.29
C VAL A 19 7.79 3.95 -9.79
N TRP A 20 7.15 3.22 -10.72
CA TRP A 20 6.28 2.07 -10.44
C TRP A 20 6.28 1.11 -11.62
N ARG A 21 5.80 -0.10 -11.32
CA ARG A 21 5.50 -1.12 -12.31
C ARG A 21 3.99 -1.36 -12.34
N LEU A 22 3.40 -1.37 -13.52
CA LEU A 22 1.99 -1.64 -13.74
C LEU A 22 1.83 -2.87 -14.60
N GLN A 23 1.15 -3.89 -14.08
CA GLN A 23 0.61 -4.99 -14.87
C GLN A 23 -0.90 -4.79 -15.00
N LYS A 24 -1.40 -4.72 -16.23
CA LYS A 24 -2.84 -4.65 -16.53
C LYS A 24 -3.38 -6.05 -16.78
N GLY A 25 -4.53 -6.33 -16.18
CA GLY A 25 -5.30 -7.54 -16.41
C GLY A 25 -6.79 -7.23 -16.50
N ASP A 26 -7.58 -8.26 -16.75
CA ASP A 26 -9.04 -8.15 -16.80
C ASP A 26 -9.66 -8.48 -15.46
N GLY A 27 -10.70 -7.72 -15.11
CA GLY A 27 -11.45 -7.90 -13.88
C GLY A 27 -11.47 -6.67 -12.98
N PRO A 28 -12.35 -6.67 -11.97
CA PRO A 28 -12.57 -5.53 -11.09
C PRO A 28 -11.64 -5.49 -9.88
N LEU A 29 -10.80 -6.51 -9.65
CA LEU A 29 -9.84 -6.51 -8.55
C LEU A 29 -8.51 -5.91 -8.98
N VAL A 30 -8.05 -4.94 -8.22
CA VAL A 30 -6.78 -4.24 -8.37
C VAL A 30 -5.97 -4.43 -7.09
N ALA A 31 -4.66 -4.61 -7.18
CA ALA A 31 -3.79 -4.63 -6.01
C ALA A 31 -2.71 -3.56 -6.11
N THR A 32 -2.44 -2.88 -5.01
CA THR A 32 -1.40 -1.87 -4.88
C THR A 32 -0.45 -2.19 -3.74
N ALA A 33 0.84 -1.92 -3.94
CA ALA A 33 1.87 -1.93 -2.91
C ALA A 33 2.66 -0.63 -3.06
N ILE A 34 2.12 0.44 -2.48
CA ILE A 34 2.61 1.80 -2.71
C ILE A 34 3.84 2.17 -1.87
N HIS A 35 4.19 1.35 -0.87
CA HIS A 35 5.34 1.53 0.00
C HIS A 35 6.34 0.36 -0.05
N ALA A 36 6.18 -0.56 -1.02
CA ALA A 36 7.06 -1.72 -1.16
C ALA A 36 8.49 -1.33 -1.60
N GLY A 37 8.61 -0.23 -2.34
CA GLY A 37 9.88 0.21 -2.91
C GLY A 37 10.81 0.88 -1.90
N GLY A 38 12.10 0.64 -2.08
CA GLY A 38 13.18 1.27 -1.31
C GLY A 38 14.10 2.16 -2.16
N GLU A 39 13.87 2.24 -3.48
CA GLU A 39 14.68 3.04 -4.37
C GLU A 39 14.49 4.53 -4.13
N VAL A 40 15.56 5.29 -4.16
CA VAL A 40 15.56 6.76 -4.13
C VAL A 40 16.49 7.28 -5.23
N ARG A 41 16.22 8.48 -5.74
CA ARG A 41 17.13 9.15 -6.69
C ARG A 41 18.47 9.45 -6.01
N ASP A 42 19.58 9.40 -6.77
CA ASP A 42 20.92 9.65 -6.24
C ASP A 42 21.00 10.96 -5.46
N GLU A 43 20.45 12.04 -6.02
CA GLU A 43 20.40 13.36 -5.38
C GLU A 43 19.60 13.38 -4.07
N VAL A 44 18.57 12.53 -3.94
CA VAL A 44 17.81 12.35 -2.71
C VAL A 44 18.62 11.54 -1.70
N ALA A 45 19.27 10.44 -2.15
CA ALA A 45 20.10 9.59 -1.31
C ALA A 45 21.26 10.36 -0.65
N GLU A 46 21.89 11.29 -1.38
CA GLU A 46 22.95 12.15 -0.85
C GLU A 46 22.47 13.04 0.30
N MET A 47 21.19 13.43 0.30
CA MET A 47 20.59 14.31 1.31
C MET A 47 19.89 13.57 2.44
N LEU A 48 19.55 12.28 2.27
CA LEU A 48 18.89 11.50 3.32
C LEU A 48 19.82 11.28 4.52
N ALA A 49 19.26 11.48 5.72
CA ALA A 49 19.93 11.16 6.99
C ALA A 49 19.68 9.70 7.42
N LEU A 50 18.79 8.98 6.74
CA LEU A 50 18.43 7.60 7.02
C LEU A 50 19.46 6.64 6.39
N ASP A 51 19.72 5.54 7.09
CA ASP A 51 20.47 4.42 6.55
C ASP A 51 19.52 3.42 5.85
N GLU A 52 20.11 2.51 5.07
CA GLU A 52 19.38 1.49 4.31
C GLU A 52 18.53 0.59 5.23
N ALA A 53 19.05 0.22 6.39
CA ALA A 53 18.32 -0.62 7.34
C ALA A 53 17.03 0.08 7.84
N THR A 54 17.10 1.38 8.09
CA THR A 54 15.95 2.19 8.47
C THR A 54 14.97 2.35 7.31
N LEU A 55 15.44 2.56 6.08
CA LEU A 55 14.58 2.64 4.89
C LEU A 55 13.77 1.35 4.71
N ILE A 56 14.42 0.18 4.85
CA ILE A 56 13.76 -1.13 4.76
C ILE A 56 12.79 -1.32 5.93
N ARG A 57 13.21 -1.02 7.16
CA ARG A 57 12.39 -1.22 8.35
C ARG A 57 11.13 -0.37 8.35
N GLU A 58 11.20 0.87 7.92
CA GLU A 58 10.06 1.80 7.92
C GLU A 58 9.29 1.81 6.58
N GLY A 59 9.77 1.11 5.56
CA GLY A 59 9.04 0.76 4.35
C GLY A 59 8.16 -0.48 4.58
N ASP A 60 7.53 -0.94 3.50
CA ASP A 60 6.66 -2.12 3.51
C ASP A 60 7.21 -3.24 2.62
N PRO A 61 8.42 -3.78 2.92
CA PRO A 61 9.07 -4.78 2.08
C PRO A 61 8.20 -6.03 1.94
N PHE A 62 8.30 -6.70 0.79
CA PHE A 62 7.59 -7.93 0.41
C PHE A 62 6.07 -7.78 0.19
N THR A 63 5.46 -6.62 0.42
CA THR A 63 4.03 -6.40 0.14
C THR A 63 3.73 -6.45 -1.37
N ASP A 64 4.71 -6.20 -2.21
CA ASP A 64 4.64 -6.35 -3.65
C ASP A 64 4.37 -7.80 -4.09
N GLU A 65 4.89 -8.80 -3.36
CA GLU A 65 4.68 -10.21 -3.65
C GLU A 65 3.19 -10.61 -3.54
N TRP A 66 2.44 -9.96 -2.64
CA TRP A 66 1.01 -10.22 -2.45
C TRP A 66 0.13 -9.62 -3.54
N THR A 67 0.64 -8.68 -4.32
CA THR A 67 -0.14 -8.06 -5.42
C THR A 67 -0.56 -9.06 -6.49
N ILE A 68 0.07 -10.24 -6.54
CA ILE A 68 -0.26 -11.34 -7.46
C ILE A 68 -1.70 -11.85 -7.31
N VAL A 69 -2.38 -11.53 -6.21
CA VAL A 69 -3.80 -11.87 -5.97
C VAL A 69 -4.73 -11.23 -7.01
N ALA A 70 -4.33 -10.09 -7.56
CA ALA A 70 -5.15 -9.34 -8.51
C ALA A 70 -4.61 -9.42 -9.94
N PRO A 71 -5.49 -9.44 -10.96
CA PRO A 71 -5.08 -9.40 -12.35
C PRO A 71 -4.44 -8.05 -12.74
N THR A 72 -4.92 -6.94 -12.16
CA THR A 72 -4.30 -5.62 -12.31
C THR A 72 -3.54 -5.28 -11.03
N ARG A 73 -2.24 -5.00 -11.17
CA ARG A 73 -1.38 -4.71 -10.02
C ARG A 73 -0.41 -3.58 -10.27
N ILE A 74 -0.20 -2.78 -9.25
CA ILE A 74 0.72 -1.65 -9.24
C ILE A 74 1.67 -1.81 -8.05
N VAL A 75 2.96 -1.81 -8.36
CA VAL A 75 4.03 -1.84 -7.37
C VAL A 75 4.86 -0.58 -7.53
N VAL A 76 4.90 0.25 -6.51
CA VAL A 76 5.75 1.43 -6.48
C VAL A 76 7.16 1.02 -6.08
N THR A 77 8.16 1.45 -6.83
CA THR A 77 9.58 1.12 -6.59
C THR A 77 10.28 2.19 -5.75
N ARG A 78 9.78 3.42 -5.78
CA ARG A 78 10.31 4.54 -4.99
C ARG A 78 9.96 4.43 -3.53
N SER A 79 10.93 4.77 -2.70
CA SER A 79 10.75 4.85 -1.26
C SER A 79 9.76 5.95 -0.88
N ARG A 80 8.92 5.67 0.13
CA ARG A 80 8.05 6.68 0.75
C ARG A 80 8.82 7.86 1.34
N PHE A 81 10.11 7.73 1.58
CA PHE A 81 10.96 8.80 2.08
C PHE A 81 11.42 9.77 0.99
N GLU A 82 11.19 9.44 -0.27
CA GLU A 82 11.31 10.41 -1.37
C GLU A 82 9.98 11.16 -1.57
N PHE A 83 8.86 10.44 -1.62
CA PHE A 83 7.50 10.97 -1.55
C PHE A 83 6.52 9.88 -1.13
N ASP A 84 5.63 10.22 -0.20
CA ASP A 84 4.63 9.28 0.33
C ASP A 84 3.29 9.43 -0.38
N LEU A 85 2.92 8.42 -1.15
CA LEU A 85 1.65 8.33 -1.87
C LEU A 85 0.45 8.15 -0.94
N ASN A 86 0.68 7.79 0.32
CA ASN A 86 -0.38 7.64 1.31
C ASN A 86 -0.59 8.91 2.17
N ARG A 87 0.00 10.04 1.74
CA ARG A 87 -0.19 11.38 2.31
C ARG A 87 -0.83 12.30 1.29
N PRO A 88 -1.55 13.36 1.69
CA PRO A 88 -1.96 14.39 0.76
C PRO A 88 -0.72 15.09 0.17
N ARG A 89 -0.86 15.64 -1.04
CA ARG A 89 0.26 16.14 -1.84
C ARG A 89 1.18 17.10 -1.08
N GLU A 90 0.60 18.01 -0.31
CA GLU A 90 1.33 19.02 0.49
C GLU A 90 2.09 18.42 1.69
N LYS A 91 1.85 17.13 2.00
CA LYS A 91 2.51 16.35 3.04
C LYS A 91 3.25 15.13 2.50
N ALA A 92 3.33 14.99 1.17
CA ALA A 92 3.92 13.81 0.54
C ALA A 92 5.44 13.73 0.75
N VAL A 93 6.12 14.85 0.93
CA VAL A 93 7.53 14.87 1.34
C VAL A 93 7.59 15.22 2.83
N TYR A 94 8.23 14.37 3.61
CA TYR A 94 8.41 14.56 5.04
C TYR A 94 9.49 15.62 5.29
N LEU A 95 9.12 16.79 5.75
CA LEU A 95 10.07 17.90 5.98
C LEU A 95 10.53 18.01 7.43
N THR A 96 9.71 17.51 8.36
CA THR A 96 9.99 17.56 9.79
C THR A 96 9.95 16.15 10.41
N PRO A 97 10.61 15.93 11.56
CA PRO A 97 10.51 14.66 12.26
C PRO A 97 9.07 14.25 12.62
N GLU A 98 8.20 15.23 12.88
CA GLU A 98 6.78 14.99 13.21
C GLU A 98 6.02 14.38 12.03
N ASP A 99 6.41 14.67 10.79
CA ASP A 99 5.83 14.06 9.59
C ASP A 99 6.17 12.56 9.50
N ALA A 100 7.30 12.14 10.09
CA ALA A 100 7.91 10.81 9.97
C ALA A 100 8.16 10.13 11.32
N TRP A 101 7.19 10.16 12.23
CA TRP A 101 7.22 9.43 13.53
C TRP A 101 8.44 9.73 14.42
N GLY A 102 9.03 10.92 14.28
CA GLY A 102 10.21 11.36 15.00
C GLY A 102 11.54 11.10 14.26
N LEU A 103 11.50 10.53 13.05
CA LEU A 103 12.69 10.31 12.24
C LEU A 103 13.18 11.61 11.61
N ARG A 104 14.47 11.88 11.71
CA ARG A 104 15.11 12.93 10.92
C ARG A 104 15.38 12.39 9.51
N ILE A 105 14.62 12.85 8.51
CA ILE A 105 14.71 12.36 7.14
C ILE A 105 15.87 13.00 6.39
N TRP A 106 16.09 14.29 6.56
CA TRP A 106 17.09 15.06 5.81
C TRP A 106 18.27 15.47 6.68
N ARG A 107 19.48 15.44 6.10
CA ARG A 107 20.69 15.99 6.73
C ARG A 107 20.59 17.51 6.84
N ASP A 108 20.17 18.14 5.74
CA ASP A 108 19.92 19.56 5.58
C ASP A 108 18.57 19.76 4.88
N ASN A 109 18.04 20.96 4.89
CA ASN A 109 16.78 21.25 4.18
C ASN A 109 16.95 20.97 2.68
N PRO A 110 16.08 20.10 2.09
CA PRO A 110 16.15 19.81 0.67
C PRO A 110 15.81 21.07 -0.15
N PRO A 111 16.50 21.29 -1.29
CA PRO A 111 16.22 22.44 -2.15
C PRO A 111 14.85 22.28 -2.84
N GLU A 112 14.24 23.41 -3.18
CA GLU A 112 12.88 23.45 -3.73
C GLU A 112 12.73 22.63 -5.04
N ASP A 113 13.71 22.72 -5.93
CA ASP A 113 13.71 21.99 -7.19
C ASP A 113 13.78 20.46 -7.02
N LEU A 114 14.44 19.97 -5.95
CA LEU A 114 14.42 18.55 -5.59
C LEU A 114 13.03 18.12 -5.12
N LEU A 115 12.38 18.95 -4.29
CA LEU A 115 11.02 18.70 -3.81
C LEU A 115 10.02 18.70 -4.96
N GLU A 116 10.12 19.65 -5.89
CA GLU A 116 9.26 19.70 -7.09
C GLU A 116 9.38 18.44 -7.95
N ARG A 117 10.59 17.90 -8.15
CA ARG A 117 10.80 16.65 -8.87
C ARG A 117 10.17 15.45 -8.14
N SER A 118 10.26 15.39 -6.83
CA SER A 118 9.59 14.35 -6.03
C SER A 118 8.07 14.44 -6.14
N LEU A 119 7.52 15.65 -6.04
CA LEU A 119 6.09 15.89 -6.19
C LEU A 119 5.58 15.65 -7.62
N ALA A 120 6.42 15.82 -8.65
CA ALA A 120 6.06 15.44 -10.02
C ALA A 120 5.86 13.92 -10.15
N GLY A 121 6.65 13.11 -9.43
CA GLY A 121 6.44 11.65 -9.33
C GLY A 121 5.09 11.31 -8.66
N TYR A 122 4.78 11.99 -7.57
CA TYR A 122 3.48 11.89 -6.89
C TYR A 122 2.31 12.20 -7.84
N ASP A 123 2.34 13.36 -8.49
CA ASP A 123 1.28 13.81 -9.42
C ASP A 123 1.09 12.82 -10.57
N SER A 124 2.20 12.32 -11.11
CA SER A 124 2.18 11.33 -12.20
C SER A 124 1.53 10.02 -11.78
N PHE A 125 1.77 9.53 -10.55
CA PHE A 125 1.10 8.36 -10.01
C PHE A 125 -0.42 8.57 -9.97
N TYR A 126 -0.91 9.62 -9.35
CA TYR A 126 -2.35 9.87 -9.21
C TYR A 126 -3.05 10.08 -10.55
N ASN A 127 -2.39 10.74 -11.53
CA ASN A 127 -2.91 10.88 -12.89
C ASN A 127 -3.02 9.52 -13.60
N THR A 128 -2.02 8.66 -13.43
CA THR A 128 -2.03 7.30 -13.98
C THR A 128 -3.13 6.46 -13.35
N MET A 129 -3.27 6.51 -12.03
CA MET A 129 -4.32 5.78 -11.31
C MET A 129 -5.71 6.25 -11.71
N ARG A 130 -5.94 7.56 -11.89
CA ARG A 130 -7.21 8.08 -12.40
C ARG A 130 -7.55 7.46 -13.76
N SER A 131 -6.63 7.47 -14.68
CA SER A 131 -6.83 6.90 -16.01
C SER A 131 -7.09 5.38 -15.97
N LEU A 132 -6.33 4.65 -15.15
CA LEU A 132 -6.47 3.21 -14.97
C LEU A 132 -7.81 2.83 -14.37
N LEU A 133 -8.17 3.41 -13.23
CA LEU A 133 -9.38 3.06 -12.48
C LEU A 133 -10.65 3.49 -13.23
N THR A 134 -10.65 4.66 -13.88
CA THR A 134 -11.75 5.05 -14.76
C THR A 134 -11.92 4.07 -15.94
N GLY A 135 -10.82 3.55 -16.47
CA GLY A 135 -10.88 2.51 -17.50
C GLY A 135 -11.45 1.18 -16.98
N ILE A 136 -11.14 0.80 -15.73
CA ILE A 136 -11.70 -0.39 -15.09
C ILE A 136 -13.19 -0.17 -14.80
N GLU A 137 -13.56 0.96 -14.20
CA GLU A 137 -14.95 1.34 -13.93
C GLU A 137 -15.82 1.24 -15.19
N LYS A 138 -15.36 1.81 -16.32
CA LYS A 138 -16.09 1.75 -17.60
C LYS A 138 -16.31 0.31 -18.10
N ARG A 139 -15.39 -0.60 -17.85
CA ARG A 139 -15.49 -2.00 -18.32
C ARG A 139 -16.24 -2.90 -17.35
N GLN A 140 -16.03 -2.70 -16.04
CA GLN A 140 -16.47 -3.62 -15.00
C GLN A 140 -17.69 -3.08 -14.21
N GLY A 141 -17.99 -1.79 -14.32
CA GLY A 141 -19.01 -1.10 -13.55
C GLY A 141 -18.55 -0.75 -12.14
N ARG A 142 -17.93 -1.68 -11.42
CA ARG A 142 -17.38 -1.50 -10.07
C ARG A 142 -16.01 -2.12 -9.95
N PHE A 143 -15.25 -1.71 -8.91
CA PHE A 143 -13.94 -2.29 -8.63
C PHE A 143 -13.55 -2.22 -7.15
N VAL A 144 -12.64 -3.11 -6.76
CA VAL A 144 -12.02 -3.15 -5.44
C VAL A 144 -10.51 -3.01 -5.58
N VAL A 145 -9.91 -2.18 -4.75
CA VAL A 145 -8.46 -2.06 -4.60
C VAL A 145 -8.04 -2.72 -3.29
N TYR A 146 -7.14 -3.70 -3.35
CA TYR A 146 -6.38 -4.19 -2.20
C TYR A 146 -5.11 -3.35 -2.10
N ASP A 147 -5.02 -2.50 -1.08
CA ASP A 147 -3.88 -1.64 -0.83
C ASP A 147 -3.03 -2.25 0.29
N PHE A 148 -1.93 -2.91 -0.09
CA PHE A 148 -1.10 -3.68 0.82
C PHE A 148 -0.06 -2.84 1.51
N HIS A 149 -0.06 -2.92 2.84
CA HIS A 149 0.88 -2.29 3.75
C HIS A 149 1.38 -3.27 4.81
N SER A 150 2.39 -2.84 5.52
CA SER A 150 2.86 -3.53 6.71
C SER A 150 3.29 -2.55 7.80
N TYR A 151 3.34 -3.03 9.05
CA TYR A 151 3.75 -2.18 10.15
C TYR A 151 4.64 -2.88 11.18
N ASN A 152 5.54 -2.09 11.75
CA ASN A 152 6.47 -2.53 12.78
C ASN A 152 5.76 -2.72 14.12
N HIS A 153 6.18 -3.74 14.88
CA HIS A 153 5.63 -4.05 16.19
C HIS A 153 6.68 -4.28 17.29
N ARG A 154 7.99 -4.22 16.94
CA ARG A 154 9.12 -4.32 17.87
C ARG A 154 9.92 -3.01 17.85
N ARG A 155 9.31 -1.94 18.35
CA ARG A 155 9.86 -0.59 18.27
C ARG A 155 11.03 -0.30 19.22
N GLU A 156 11.19 -1.11 20.26
CA GLU A 156 12.18 -0.90 21.32
C GLU A 156 13.53 -1.60 21.03
N GLY A 157 13.77 -2.01 19.81
CA GLY A 157 15.03 -2.64 19.40
C GLY A 157 14.87 -4.11 18.99
N PRO A 158 15.94 -4.74 18.48
CA PRO A 158 15.90 -6.11 17.98
C PRO A 158 15.53 -7.14 19.07
N GLU A 159 15.88 -6.87 20.32
CA GLU A 159 15.53 -7.70 21.48
C GLU A 159 14.28 -7.19 22.21
N GLY A 160 13.65 -6.12 21.70
CA GLY A 160 12.44 -5.54 22.27
C GLY A 160 11.26 -6.50 22.22
N ALA A 161 10.37 -6.43 23.21
CA ALA A 161 9.13 -7.20 23.21
C ALA A 161 8.23 -6.79 22.04
N PRO A 162 7.47 -7.72 21.43
CA PRO A 162 6.42 -7.39 20.50
C PRO A 162 5.38 -6.45 21.14
N ALA A 163 4.82 -5.54 20.38
CA ALA A 163 3.73 -4.69 20.83
C ALA A 163 2.51 -5.54 21.26
N GLU A 164 1.79 -5.07 22.28
CA GLU A 164 0.60 -5.73 22.80
C GLU A 164 -0.42 -6.05 21.73
N ALA A 165 -0.97 -7.27 21.74
CA ALA A 165 -1.87 -7.78 20.72
C ALA A 165 -3.17 -6.98 20.62
N GLU A 166 -3.68 -6.43 21.73
CA GLU A 166 -4.94 -5.68 21.77
C GLU A 166 -4.96 -4.51 20.79
N GLY A 167 -3.91 -3.70 20.75
CA GLY A 167 -3.76 -2.56 19.84
C GLY A 167 -3.01 -2.88 18.54
N ASN A 168 -2.59 -4.12 18.33
CA ASN A 168 -1.73 -4.51 17.22
C ASN A 168 -2.13 -5.87 16.62
N PRO A 169 -3.28 -5.94 15.89
CA PRO A 169 -3.73 -7.18 15.25
C PRO A 169 -2.72 -7.68 14.21
N GLN A 170 -2.78 -8.98 13.87
CA GLN A 170 -1.93 -9.51 12.79
C GLN A 170 -2.27 -8.86 11.43
N VAL A 171 -3.56 -8.57 11.21
CA VAL A 171 -4.03 -7.83 10.04
C VAL A 171 -5.02 -6.76 10.50
N ASN A 172 -4.73 -5.51 10.20
CA ASN A 172 -5.65 -4.40 10.40
C ASN A 172 -6.22 -3.97 9.05
N VAL A 173 -7.54 -3.88 8.94
CA VAL A 173 -8.24 -3.40 7.76
C VAL A 173 -8.75 -1.99 8.01
N GLY A 174 -8.20 -1.01 7.33
CA GLY A 174 -8.61 0.41 7.44
C GLY A 174 -9.74 0.73 6.48
N THR A 175 -10.89 1.16 7.01
CA THR A 175 -12.12 1.38 6.24
C THR A 175 -12.79 2.73 6.53
N ARG A 176 -12.22 3.55 7.41
CA ARG A 176 -12.88 4.77 7.90
C ARG A 176 -13.13 5.83 6.82
N THR A 177 -12.44 5.74 5.68
CA THR A 177 -12.57 6.69 4.58
C THR A 177 -13.63 6.31 3.54
N MET A 178 -14.27 5.14 3.69
CA MET A 178 -15.34 4.65 2.78
C MET A 178 -16.73 4.81 3.39
N ASP A 179 -17.74 4.69 2.54
CA ASP A 179 -19.12 4.45 2.95
C ASP A 179 -19.28 2.99 3.40
N ARG A 180 -19.18 2.76 4.73
CA ARG A 180 -19.26 1.42 5.32
C ARG A 180 -20.65 0.79 5.18
N GLU A 181 -21.71 1.60 5.06
CA GLU A 181 -23.07 1.09 4.83
C GLU A 181 -23.16 0.45 3.44
N ARG A 182 -22.66 1.13 2.41
CA ARG A 182 -22.61 0.62 1.04
C ARG A 182 -21.68 -0.58 0.90
N TRP A 183 -20.43 -0.42 1.31
CA TRP A 183 -19.35 -1.38 1.06
C TRP A 183 -19.22 -2.48 2.12
N GLY A 184 -20.13 -2.48 3.11
CA GLY A 184 -20.14 -3.45 4.21
C GLY A 184 -19.99 -4.89 3.77
N PRO A 185 -20.82 -5.40 2.85
CA PRO A 185 -20.75 -6.80 2.42
C PRO A 185 -19.38 -7.19 1.85
N VAL A 186 -18.69 -6.27 1.16
CA VAL A 186 -17.37 -6.52 0.58
C VAL A 186 -16.28 -6.55 1.64
N VAL A 187 -16.35 -5.64 2.62
CA VAL A 187 -15.41 -5.59 3.77
C VAL A 187 -15.57 -6.84 4.63
N ASP A 188 -16.80 -7.22 4.95
CA ASP A 188 -17.11 -8.39 5.79
C ASP A 188 -16.64 -9.68 5.10
N ALA A 189 -16.91 -9.84 3.80
CA ALA A 189 -16.43 -10.98 3.02
C ALA A 189 -14.89 -11.10 3.05
N PHE A 190 -14.17 -9.99 2.95
CA PHE A 190 -12.72 -9.98 3.07
C PHE A 190 -12.26 -10.43 4.46
N ILE A 191 -12.78 -9.79 5.51
CA ILE A 191 -12.37 -10.05 6.90
C ILE A 191 -12.70 -11.49 7.31
N GLU A 192 -13.93 -11.94 7.06
CA GLU A 192 -14.38 -13.28 7.45
C GLU A 192 -13.58 -14.37 6.73
N THR A 193 -13.35 -14.20 5.42
CA THR A 193 -12.59 -15.18 4.65
C THR A 193 -11.13 -15.23 5.09
N LEU A 194 -10.51 -14.08 5.31
CA LEU A 194 -9.10 -14.02 5.74
C LEU A 194 -8.92 -14.59 7.16
N ALA A 195 -9.81 -14.26 8.09
CA ALA A 195 -9.79 -14.79 9.45
C ALA A 195 -10.12 -16.29 9.51
N GLY A 196 -10.97 -16.78 8.60
CA GLY A 196 -11.35 -18.19 8.48
C GLY A 196 -10.34 -19.07 7.74
N PHE A 197 -9.30 -18.50 7.15
CA PHE A 197 -8.28 -19.26 6.44
C PHE A 197 -7.48 -20.15 7.41
N ASP A 198 -7.21 -21.39 7.00
CA ASP A 198 -6.41 -22.35 7.78
C ASP A 198 -4.92 -21.96 7.73
N PHE A 199 -4.59 -20.91 8.50
CA PHE A 199 -3.25 -20.34 8.52
C PHE A 199 -2.32 -21.14 9.40
N PRO A 200 -1.05 -21.39 9.00
CA PRO A 200 -0.07 -22.11 9.81
C PRO A 200 0.16 -21.41 11.18
N GLY A 201 -0.14 -22.11 12.24
CA GLY A 201 -0.02 -21.59 13.62
C GLY A 201 -1.33 -21.08 14.22
N GLY A 202 -2.45 -21.19 13.50
CA GLY A 202 -3.79 -20.85 13.94
C GLY A 202 -4.42 -19.67 13.16
N PRO A 203 -5.70 -19.38 13.41
CA PRO A 203 -6.42 -18.32 12.71
C PRO A 203 -5.71 -16.96 12.81
N LEU A 204 -5.74 -16.20 11.73
CA LEU A 204 -5.22 -14.83 11.74
C LEU A 204 -6.14 -13.91 12.58
N ASP A 205 -5.53 -13.08 13.41
CA ASP A 205 -6.22 -11.98 14.11
C ASP A 205 -6.43 -10.84 13.12
N VAL A 206 -7.60 -10.83 12.47
CA VAL A 206 -8.01 -9.84 11.46
C VAL A 206 -9.03 -8.91 12.07
N ARG A 207 -8.71 -7.62 12.19
CA ARG A 207 -9.60 -6.63 12.80
C ARG A 207 -9.70 -5.34 12.00
N GLU A 208 -10.87 -4.72 12.07
CA GLU A 208 -11.18 -3.48 11.37
C GLU A 208 -10.87 -2.26 12.25
N ASN A 209 -10.17 -1.26 11.71
CA ASN A 209 -9.98 0.07 12.31
C ASN A 209 -9.39 0.07 13.73
N VAL A 210 -8.47 -0.84 14.05
CA VAL A 210 -7.83 -0.88 15.38
C VAL A 210 -6.67 0.11 15.47
N LYS A 211 -5.72 0.01 14.54
CA LYS A 211 -4.47 0.80 14.54
C LYS A 211 -4.42 1.82 13.40
N PHE A 212 -4.85 1.41 12.22
CA PHE A 212 -4.86 2.22 11.01
C PHE A 212 -6.27 2.29 10.44
N PHE A 213 -6.63 3.45 9.93
CA PHE A 213 -8.01 3.77 9.55
C PHE A 213 -8.19 3.97 8.05
N GLY A 214 -7.13 3.82 7.27
CA GLY A 214 -7.03 4.18 5.87
C GLY A 214 -6.27 5.49 5.69
N GLY A 215 -5.36 5.53 4.72
CA GLY A 215 -4.55 6.71 4.40
C GLY A 215 -5.12 7.55 3.25
N ASN A 216 -4.24 8.31 2.61
CA ASN A 216 -4.65 9.21 1.53
C ASN A 216 -5.04 8.45 0.25
N TRP A 217 -4.33 7.38 -0.09
CA TRP A 217 -4.60 6.62 -1.29
C TRP A 217 -6.01 5.96 -1.26
N PRO A 218 -6.39 5.19 -0.24
CA PRO A 218 -7.76 4.69 -0.11
C PRO A 218 -8.81 5.80 -0.09
N ARG A 219 -8.57 6.90 0.63
CA ARG A 219 -9.47 8.06 0.66
C ARG A 219 -9.68 8.63 -0.74
N TRP A 220 -8.60 8.83 -1.48
CA TRP A 220 -8.66 9.34 -2.85
C TRP A 220 -9.51 8.43 -3.76
N VAL A 221 -9.42 7.10 -3.62
CA VAL A 221 -10.29 6.16 -4.35
C VAL A 221 -11.75 6.41 -3.98
N HIS A 222 -12.07 6.47 -2.70
CA HIS A 222 -13.46 6.67 -2.22
C HIS A 222 -14.04 8.02 -2.62
N GLU A 223 -13.25 9.08 -2.63
CA GLU A 223 -13.68 10.43 -3.05
C GLU A 223 -13.91 10.53 -4.57
N ASN A 224 -13.12 9.83 -5.37
CA ASN A 224 -13.23 9.92 -6.83
C ASN A 224 -14.19 8.87 -7.44
N TYR A 225 -14.48 7.79 -6.72
CA TYR A 225 -15.34 6.69 -7.16
C TYR A 225 -16.32 6.26 -6.05
N PRO A 226 -17.09 7.19 -5.47
CA PRO A 226 -17.90 6.91 -4.25
C PRO A 226 -18.95 5.80 -4.45
N GLU A 227 -19.46 5.66 -5.69
CA GLU A 227 -20.52 4.70 -6.02
C GLU A 227 -19.99 3.40 -6.65
N THR A 228 -18.75 3.42 -7.17
CA THR A 228 -18.26 2.36 -8.06
C THR A 228 -16.93 1.75 -7.62
N GLY A 229 -16.17 2.44 -6.81
CA GLY A 229 -14.84 2.01 -6.38
C GLY A 229 -14.65 2.03 -4.88
N MET A 230 -14.00 1.01 -4.36
CA MET A 230 -13.57 0.97 -2.97
C MET A 230 -12.11 0.52 -2.85
N ALA A 231 -11.47 0.87 -1.74
CA ALA A 231 -10.12 0.41 -1.41
C ALA A 231 -10.06 -0.07 0.04
N LEU A 232 -9.52 -1.26 0.25
CA LEU A 232 -9.19 -1.81 1.56
C LEU A 232 -7.73 -1.46 1.87
N ALA A 233 -7.49 -0.67 2.90
CA ALA A 233 -6.15 -0.49 3.45
C ALA A 233 -5.80 -1.69 4.32
N ILE A 234 -5.00 -2.60 3.78
CA ILE A 234 -4.68 -3.90 4.39
C ILE A 234 -3.28 -3.81 4.99
N GLU A 235 -3.21 -3.77 6.32
CA GLU A 235 -2.00 -3.54 7.09
C GLU A 235 -1.57 -4.83 7.83
N PHE A 236 -0.55 -5.50 7.33
CA PHE A 236 0.01 -6.66 8.02
C PHE A 236 1.05 -6.25 9.07
N LYS A 237 0.88 -6.71 10.31
CA LYS A 237 1.97 -6.68 11.29
C LYS A 237 3.16 -7.47 10.73
N LYS A 238 4.40 -6.99 10.90
CA LYS A 238 5.60 -7.64 10.34
C LYS A 238 6.01 -8.94 11.05
N PHE A 239 5.04 -9.84 11.28
CA PHE A 239 5.33 -11.20 11.81
C PHE A 239 5.89 -12.15 10.73
N PHE A 240 5.87 -11.72 9.47
CA PHE A 240 6.39 -12.45 8.32
C PHE A 240 7.88 -12.19 8.04
N MET A 241 8.51 -11.35 8.84
CA MET A 241 9.92 -11.01 8.72
C MET A 241 10.50 -10.58 10.07
N ASP A 242 11.80 -10.61 10.20
CA ASP A 242 12.47 -9.85 11.26
C ASP A 242 12.61 -8.40 10.82
N GLU A 243 11.93 -7.48 11.50
CA GLU A 243 11.85 -6.07 11.11
C GLU A 243 13.17 -5.30 11.33
N TRP A 244 14.13 -5.87 12.09
CA TRP A 244 15.42 -5.27 12.36
C TRP A 244 16.52 -5.72 11.38
N THR A 245 16.49 -6.99 10.98
CA THR A 245 17.45 -7.55 10.03
C THR A 245 16.95 -7.52 8.58
N GLY A 246 15.66 -7.27 8.37
CA GLY A 246 15.02 -7.33 7.05
C GLY A 246 14.82 -8.75 6.52
N VAL A 247 15.16 -9.80 7.30
CA VAL A 247 15.13 -11.19 6.83
C VAL A 247 13.69 -11.73 6.84
N PRO A 248 13.16 -12.18 5.68
CA PRO A 248 11.79 -12.70 5.60
C PRO A 248 11.67 -14.14 6.09
N ASN A 249 10.52 -14.47 6.65
CA ASN A 249 10.06 -15.83 6.83
C ASN A 249 9.26 -16.26 5.57
N ARG A 250 9.91 -16.90 4.62
CA ARG A 250 9.31 -17.27 3.33
C ARG A 250 8.02 -18.09 3.48
N LYS A 251 7.97 -19.05 4.41
CA LYS A 251 6.77 -19.87 4.63
C LYS A 251 5.57 -19.02 5.06
N VAL A 252 5.81 -18.05 5.93
CA VAL A 252 4.75 -17.14 6.40
C VAL A 252 4.32 -16.20 5.28
N LEU A 253 5.26 -15.64 4.50
CA LEU A 253 4.95 -14.81 3.34
C LEU A 253 4.09 -15.54 2.31
N ASP A 254 4.46 -16.77 1.96
CA ASP A 254 3.72 -17.62 1.01
C ASP A 254 2.31 -17.91 1.56
N SER A 255 2.20 -18.24 2.86
CA SER A 255 0.90 -18.50 3.50
C SER A 255 -0.01 -17.27 3.53
N ILE A 256 0.56 -16.06 3.73
CA ILE A 256 -0.20 -14.81 3.59
C ILE A 256 -0.71 -14.64 2.16
N GLY A 257 0.13 -14.90 1.16
CA GLY A 257 -0.26 -14.87 -0.24
C GLY A 257 -1.41 -15.84 -0.57
N ASP A 258 -1.38 -17.06 0.01
CA ASP A 258 -2.46 -18.05 -0.14
C ASP A 258 -3.75 -17.59 0.54
N ALA A 259 -3.65 -17.07 1.75
CA ALA A 259 -4.79 -16.51 2.50
C ALA A 259 -5.43 -15.33 1.75
N LEU A 260 -4.64 -14.42 1.20
CA LEU A 260 -5.13 -13.32 0.39
C LEU A 260 -5.80 -13.81 -0.90
N ARG A 261 -5.24 -14.83 -1.57
CA ARG A 261 -5.87 -15.42 -2.77
C ARG A 261 -7.24 -16.00 -2.46
N SER A 262 -7.45 -16.59 -1.27
CA SER A 262 -8.74 -17.14 -0.89
C SER A 262 -9.82 -16.08 -0.73
N THR A 263 -9.47 -14.82 -0.45
CA THR A 263 -10.44 -13.72 -0.28
C THR A 263 -11.03 -13.23 -1.60
N ALA A 264 -10.30 -13.35 -2.71
CA ALA A 264 -10.68 -12.73 -3.98
C ALA A 264 -12.05 -13.20 -4.51
N PRO A 265 -12.39 -14.50 -4.55
CA PRO A 265 -13.69 -14.96 -5.02
C PRO A 265 -14.85 -14.42 -4.19
N GLU A 266 -14.72 -14.41 -2.86
CA GLU A 266 -15.77 -13.97 -1.93
C GLU A 266 -15.97 -12.46 -2.03
N VAL A 267 -14.90 -11.68 -2.07
CA VAL A 267 -14.93 -10.23 -2.26
C VAL A 267 -15.58 -9.87 -3.60
N LEU A 268 -15.24 -10.57 -4.68
CA LEU A 268 -15.83 -10.33 -6.00
C LEU A 268 -17.31 -10.74 -6.06
N SER A 269 -17.67 -11.81 -5.37
CA SER A 269 -19.08 -12.19 -5.21
C SER A 269 -19.87 -11.10 -4.48
N ALA A 270 -19.36 -10.62 -3.34
CA ALA A 270 -19.98 -9.53 -2.59
C ALA A 270 -20.04 -8.23 -3.40
N LEU A 271 -19.00 -7.89 -4.16
CA LEU A 271 -18.96 -6.71 -5.04
C LEU A 271 -20.08 -6.73 -6.08
N SER A 272 -20.49 -7.90 -6.55
CA SER A 272 -21.56 -8.02 -7.53
C SER A 272 -22.96 -7.73 -6.97
N LEU A 273 -23.10 -7.69 -5.65
CA LEU A 273 -24.38 -7.51 -4.94
C LEU A 273 -24.62 -6.08 -4.44
N VAL A 274 -23.60 -5.23 -4.41
CA VAL A 274 -23.67 -3.85 -3.89
C VAL A 274 -23.92 -2.79 -4.97
#